data_c7578b38ba3e4f3c40155405b8abc0ac
#
_entry.id   c7578b38ba3e4f3c40155405b8abc0ac
#
_cell.length_a   1.000
_cell.length_b   1.000
_cell.length_c   1.000
_cell.angle_alpha   90.00
_cell.angle_beta   90.00
_cell.angle_gamma   90.00
#
_symmetry.space_group_name_H-M   'P 1'
#
loop_
_entity.id
_entity.type
_entity.pdbx_description
1 polymer ?
#
loop_
_entity_poly.entity_id
_entity_poly.type
_entity_poly.pdbx_seq_one_letter_code
_entity_poly.pdbx_strand_id
1 'polypeptide(L)'
;MSAILLPFTADRQIDWDGFAAHVARTASAGITPAVNMDTGYVQLIDDHTRQQALRIARDTLGAGRELVAGACVVDGPGAAFDEAAYGRQFEMIAAVGGLPVIFPSCGLTTGSDADMLARYRLLSRRVESFIGFELSTEFVPSGRVLALDAYAEMLQIPNCIGAKHSSLSRRLEWERLALRNRVRPDFHVFTGNDLAIDMVRYGSDWLLGLSTAAPAAFATRDQWWADGDSRFDELDDALQALGDFAFRRPVPAYKHTMAQALHLQGLIASDEPHSDSPRRPATDREIIRTILERIERASQAVS
;
A
#
# COMPACT_ATOMS: atom_id res chain seq x y z
N MET A 1 -5.84 -1.65 -5.88
CA MET A 1 -4.39 -2.00 -5.84
C MET A 1 -4.05 -2.62 -4.50
N SER A 2 -3.17 -3.64 -4.45
CA SER A 2 -2.77 -4.30 -3.21
C SER A 2 -1.26 -4.17 -2.98
N ALA A 3 -0.88 -3.65 -1.81
CA ALA A 3 0.53 -3.58 -1.43
C ALA A 3 1.03 -5.00 -1.06
N ILE A 4 2.03 -5.48 -1.79
CA ILE A 4 2.53 -6.84 -1.67
C ILE A 4 3.50 -6.98 -0.50
N LEU A 5 3.23 -7.94 0.38
CA LEU A 5 4.18 -8.33 1.42
C LEU A 5 5.40 -9.00 0.78
N LEU A 6 6.61 -8.64 1.24
CA LEU A 6 7.83 -9.36 0.91
C LEU A 6 8.03 -10.46 1.97
N PRO A 7 7.86 -11.74 1.64
CA PRO A 7 7.97 -12.83 2.60
C PRO A 7 9.43 -13.20 2.91
N PHE A 8 9.64 -13.78 4.09
CA PHE A 8 10.94 -14.27 4.53
C PHE A 8 10.84 -15.75 4.90
N THR A 9 11.93 -16.48 4.69
CA THR A 9 12.10 -17.86 5.14
C THR A 9 12.34 -17.94 6.66
N ALA A 10 12.32 -19.12 7.25
CA ALA A 10 12.55 -19.30 8.68
C ALA A 10 13.98 -18.88 9.12
N ASP A 11 14.94 -18.91 8.20
CA ASP A 11 16.31 -18.42 8.38
C ASP A 11 16.49 -16.95 7.97
N ARG A 12 15.36 -16.23 7.79
CA ARG A 12 15.29 -14.78 7.52
C ARG A 12 15.91 -14.34 6.19
N GLN A 13 15.98 -15.23 5.23
CA GLN A 13 16.27 -14.86 3.85
C GLN A 13 14.97 -14.46 3.15
N ILE A 14 15.05 -13.65 2.10
CA ILE A 14 13.87 -13.32 1.32
C ILE A 14 13.40 -14.57 0.56
N ASP A 15 12.12 -14.89 0.69
CA ASP A 15 11.45 -15.95 -0.05
C ASP A 15 10.96 -15.42 -1.40
N TRP A 16 11.84 -15.45 -2.40
CA TRP A 16 11.52 -14.96 -3.74
C TRP A 16 10.46 -15.76 -4.45
N ASP A 17 10.39 -17.08 -4.23
CA ASP A 17 9.35 -17.93 -4.81
C ASP A 17 7.99 -17.64 -4.17
N GLY A 18 7.95 -17.50 -2.87
CA GLY A 18 6.75 -17.05 -2.15
C GLY A 18 6.32 -15.65 -2.57
N PHE A 19 7.25 -14.74 -2.82
CA PHE A 19 6.95 -13.40 -3.34
C PHE A 19 6.34 -13.46 -4.74
N ALA A 20 6.93 -14.21 -5.68
CA ALA A 20 6.40 -14.38 -7.03
C ALA A 20 5.00 -15.01 -7.01
N ALA A 21 4.80 -16.06 -6.22
CA ALA A 21 3.49 -16.69 -6.04
C ALA A 21 2.45 -15.71 -5.47
N HIS A 22 2.86 -14.82 -4.56
CA HIS A 22 1.98 -13.82 -3.99
C HIS A 22 1.59 -12.72 -4.99
N VAL A 23 2.53 -12.25 -5.81
CA VAL A 23 2.25 -11.33 -6.94
C VAL A 23 1.26 -11.98 -7.92
N ALA A 24 1.51 -13.23 -8.33
CA ALA A 24 0.64 -13.97 -9.23
C ALA A 24 -0.78 -14.13 -8.69
N ARG A 25 -0.93 -14.48 -7.41
CA ARG A 25 -2.22 -14.63 -6.73
C ARG A 25 -3.00 -13.33 -6.69
N THR A 26 -2.34 -12.22 -6.37
CA THR A 26 -2.97 -10.89 -6.36
C THR A 26 -3.46 -10.50 -7.75
N ALA A 27 -2.63 -10.68 -8.77
CA ALA A 27 -3.01 -10.39 -10.15
C ALA A 27 -4.12 -11.30 -10.67
N SER A 28 -4.14 -12.59 -10.26
CA SER A 28 -5.20 -13.54 -10.62
C SER A 28 -6.55 -13.19 -10.00
N ALA A 29 -6.56 -12.48 -8.87
CA ALA A 29 -7.77 -11.92 -8.28
C ALA A 29 -8.28 -10.65 -9.02
N GLY A 30 -7.63 -10.20 -10.09
CA GLY A 30 -7.99 -8.98 -10.81
C GLY A 30 -7.50 -7.69 -10.16
N ILE A 31 -6.59 -7.78 -9.19
CA ILE A 31 -6.08 -6.65 -8.43
C ILE A 31 -4.66 -6.31 -8.90
N THR A 32 -4.40 -5.03 -9.14
CA THR A 32 -3.07 -4.53 -9.49
C THR A 32 -2.10 -4.68 -8.31
N PRO A 33 -0.99 -5.43 -8.44
CA PRO A 33 0.03 -5.50 -7.41
C PRO A 33 0.79 -4.17 -7.27
N ALA A 34 1.02 -3.75 -6.02
CA ALA A 34 1.88 -2.62 -5.67
C ALA A 34 3.09 -3.12 -4.86
N VAL A 35 4.25 -3.21 -5.49
CA VAL A 35 5.48 -3.71 -4.87
C VAL A 35 6.33 -2.57 -4.29
N ASN A 36 7.31 -2.89 -3.47
CA ASN A 36 8.16 -1.87 -2.82
C ASN A 36 7.33 -0.79 -2.09
N MET A 37 6.24 -1.19 -1.45
CA MET A 37 5.47 -0.34 -0.54
C MET A 37 5.91 -0.59 0.91
N ASP A 38 5.34 0.15 1.89
CA ASP A 38 5.64 -0.10 3.31
C ASP A 38 5.39 -1.57 3.70
N THR A 39 4.33 -2.18 3.19
CA THR A 39 4.01 -3.60 3.39
C THR A 39 5.14 -4.52 2.93
N GLY A 40 5.86 -4.15 1.89
CA GLY A 40 7.03 -4.85 1.35
C GLY A 40 8.36 -4.40 1.97
N TYR A 41 8.32 -3.73 3.12
CA TYR A 41 9.50 -3.26 3.86
C TYR A 41 10.43 -2.33 3.06
N VAL A 42 9.91 -1.55 2.12
CA VAL A 42 10.71 -0.77 1.17
C VAL A 42 11.78 0.10 1.81
N GLN A 43 11.54 0.65 3.00
CA GLN A 43 12.48 1.48 3.74
C GLN A 43 13.57 0.69 4.49
N LEU A 44 13.45 -0.66 4.57
CA LEU A 44 14.38 -1.55 5.28
C LEU A 44 15.24 -2.39 4.34
N ILE A 45 14.94 -2.40 3.05
CA ILE A 45 15.66 -3.15 2.02
C ILE A 45 16.49 -2.21 1.14
N ASP A 46 17.59 -2.71 0.58
CA ASP A 46 18.47 -1.97 -0.30
C ASP A 46 17.95 -1.85 -1.74
N ASP A 47 18.61 -1.01 -2.55
CA ASP A 47 18.22 -0.79 -3.95
C ASP A 47 18.35 -2.05 -4.82
N HIS A 48 19.30 -2.93 -4.51
CA HIS A 48 19.45 -4.20 -5.21
C HIS A 48 18.22 -5.09 -5.00
N THR A 49 17.78 -5.22 -3.75
CA THR A 49 16.61 -5.97 -3.36
C THR A 49 15.31 -5.36 -3.97
N ARG A 50 15.19 -4.03 -3.96
CA ARG A 50 14.06 -3.33 -4.61
C ARG A 50 14.02 -3.62 -6.12
N GLN A 51 15.17 -3.55 -6.78
CA GLN A 51 15.27 -3.85 -8.21
C GLN A 51 14.94 -5.31 -8.51
N GLN A 52 15.37 -6.25 -7.65
CA GLN A 52 15.05 -7.66 -7.82
C GLN A 52 13.54 -7.89 -7.65
N ALA A 53 12.89 -7.29 -6.65
CA ALA A 53 11.45 -7.36 -6.45
C ALA A 53 10.67 -6.85 -7.68
N LEU A 54 11.11 -5.72 -8.27
CA LEU A 54 10.53 -5.16 -9.49
C LEU A 54 10.64 -6.15 -10.67
N ARG A 55 11.81 -6.73 -10.90
CA ARG A 55 12.04 -7.70 -11.99
C ARG A 55 11.16 -8.94 -11.81
N ILE A 56 11.17 -9.56 -10.63
CA ILE A 56 10.36 -10.74 -10.35
C ILE A 56 8.87 -10.43 -10.51
N ALA A 57 8.41 -9.28 -10.03
CA ALA A 57 7.01 -8.89 -10.20
C ALA A 57 6.66 -8.73 -11.69
N ARG A 58 7.50 -8.08 -12.49
CA ARG A 58 7.27 -7.93 -13.93
C ARG A 58 7.30 -9.27 -14.67
N ASP A 59 8.27 -10.11 -14.36
CA ASP A 59 8.39 -11.44 -14.98
C ASP A 59 7.16 -12.32 -14.66
N THR A 60 6.67 -12.23 -13.43
CA THR A 60 5.46 -12.94 -12.97
C THR A 60 4.20 -12.44 -13.66
N LEU A 61 4.06 -11.13 -13.82
CA LEU A 61 2.87 -10.52 -14.44
C LEU A 61 2.84 -10.68 -15.95
N GLY A 62 4.00 -10.75 -16.57
CA GLY A 62 4.14 -10.66 -18.04
C GLY A 62 3.92 -9.24 -18.57
N ALA A 63 4.06 -9.09 -19.88
CA ALA A 63 3.87 -7.81 -20.54
C ALA A 63 2.38 -7.36 -20.52
N GLY A 64 2.15 -6.05 -20.43
CA GLY A 64 0.82 -5.43 -20.57
C GLY A 64 -0.06 -5.42 -19.32
N ARG A 65 0.34 -6.09 -18.23
CA ARG A 65 -0.36 -5.95 -16.95
C ARG A 65 0.19 -4.78 -16.15
N GLU A 66 -0.69 -4.08 -15.45
CA GLU A 66 -0.33 -2.97 -14.58
C GLU A 66 0.52 -3.44 -13.41
N LEU A 67 1.52 -2.63 -13.09
CA LEU A 67 2.39 -2.78 -11.93
C LEU A 67 2.58 -1.42 -11.29
N VAL A 68 2.37 -1.32 -9.99
CA VAL A 68 2.62 -0.11 -9.20
C VAL A 68 3.81 -0.36 -8.27
N ALA A 69 4.62 0.65 -8.03
CA ALA A 69 5.78 0.47 -7.15
C ALA A 69 6.15 1.75 -6.38
N GLY A 70 6.58 1.56 -5.13
CA GLY A 70 7.10 2.64 -4.30
C GLY A 70 8.47 3.12 -4.78
N ALA A 71 8.57 4.40 -5.11
CA ALA A 71 9.82 5.11 -5.33
C ALA A 71 10.32 5.63 -3.98
N CYS A 72 11.19 4.87 -3.33
CA CYS A 72 11.63 5.13 -1.96
C CYS A 72 13.10 5.54 -1.91
N VAL A 73 13.36 6.69 -1.30
CA VAL A 73 14.69 7.14 -0.93
C VAL A 73 14.86 6.97 0.58
N VAL A 74 15.85 6.20 1.00
CA VAL A 74 16.19 6.00 2.40
C VAL A 74 17.18 7.05 2.82
N ASP A 75 16.76 7.94 3.72
CA ASP A 75 17.54 8.99 4.30
C ASP A 75 17.24 9.14 5.81
N GLY A 76 17.89 10.06 6.48
CA GLY A 76 17.72 10.28 7.91
C GLY A 76 17.24 11.70 8.27
N PRO A 77 16.90 11.94 9.54
CA PRO A 77 16.53 13.27 10.02
C PRO A 77 17.58 14.32 9.67
N GLY A 78 17.14 15.45 9.10
CA GLY A 78 18.02 16.53 8.65
C GLY A 78 18.64 16.33 7.27
N ALA A 79 18.34 15.24 6.57
CA ALA A 79 18.77 15.05 5.19
C ALA A 79 18.24 16.14 4.27
N ALA A 80 19.04 16.57 3.32
CA ALA A 80 18.58 17.42 2.22
C ALA A 80 17.75 16.60 1.23
N PHE A 81 16.84 17.25 0.52
CA PHE A 81 16.09 16.62 -0.55
C PHE A 81 17.03 16.18 -1.69
N ASP A 82 17.02 14.92 -2.04
CA ASP A 82 17.81 14.32 -3.11
C ASP A 82 16.92 13.97 -4.32
N GLU A 83 16.78 14.92 -5.25
CA GLU A 83 16.05 14.74 -6.49
C GLU A 83 16.65 13.64 -7.38
N ALA A 84 17.99 13.52 -7.38
CA ALA A 84 18.68 12.52 -8.21
C ALA A 84 18.43 11.09 -7.68
N ALA A 85 18.36 10.90 -6.35
CA ALA A 85 18.02 9.63 -5.77
C ALA A 85 16.60 9.19 -6.16
N TYR A 86 15.62 10.08 -6.10
CA TYR A 86 14.28 9.78 -6.62
C TYR A 86 14.29 9.49 -8.12
N GLY A 87 15.08 10.23 -8.91
CA GLY A 87 15.27 9.97 -10.34
C GLY A 87 15.71 8.51 -10.60
N ARG A 88 16.70 8.03 -9.86
CA ARG A 88 17.14 6.62 -9.96
C ARG A 88 16.02 5.60 -9.61
N GLN A 89 15.20 5.91 -8.62
CA GLN A 89 14.04 5.05 -8.29
C GLN A 89 13.02 5.03 -9.44
N PHE A 90 12.74 6.18 -10.05
CA PHE A 90 11.85 6.27 -11.20
C PHE A 90 12.38 5.50 -12.41
N GLU A 91 13.68 5.57 -12.68
CA GLU A 91 14.33 4.81 -13.76
C GLU A 91 14.19 3.29 -13.54
N MET A 92 14.40 2.80 -12.29
CA MET A 92 14.22 1.38 -11.97
C MET A 92 12.75 0.93 -12.17
N ILE A 93 11.79 1.76 -11.78
CA ILE A 93 10.35 1.45 -11.92
C ILE A 93 9.95 1.52 -13.39
N ALA A 94 10.39 2.53 -14.13
CA ALA A 94 10.11 2.69 -15.56
C ALA A 94 10.69 1.55 -16.40
N ALA A 95 11.88 1.03 -16.04
CA ALA A 95 12.51 -0.09 -16.73
C ALA A 95 11.66 -1.38 -16.73
N VAL A 96 10.74 -1.51 -15.79
CA VAL A 96 9.76 -2.60 -15.72
C VAL A 96 8.35 -2.16 -16.12
N GLY A 97 8.17 -0.96 -16.65
CA GLY A 97 6.86 -0.42 -17.04
C GLY A 97 5.91 -0.25 -15.83
N GLY A 98 6.44 0.12 -14.68
CA GLY A 98 5.69 0.34 -13.46
C GLY A 98 5.25 1.80 -13.29
N LEU A 99 4.14 2.03 -12.58
CA LEU A 99 3.68 3.34 -12.14
C LEU A 99 4.27 3.67 -10.76
N PRO A 100 5.04 4.76 -10.60
CA PRO A 100 5.64 5.09 -9.32
C PRO A 100 4.66 5.70 -8.32
N VAL A 101 4.77 5.28 -7.05
CA VAL A 101 4.23 5.96 -5.87
C VAL A 101 5.38 6.67 -5.17
N ILE A 102 5.34 7.98 -5.02
CA ILE A 102 6.41 8.73 -4.36
C ILE A 102 6.36 8.48 -2.85
N PHE A 103 7.26 7.64 -2.35
CA PHE A 103 7.33 7.30 -0.93
C PHE A 103 7.99 8.44 -0.12
N PRO A 104 7.47 8.85 1.05
CA PRO A 104 8.03 9.93 1.83
C PRO A 104 9.44 9.60 2.36
N SER A 105 10.39 10.52 2.17
CA SER A 105 11.70 10.53 2.80
C SER A 105 11.83 11.76 3.72
N CYS A 106 12.80 11.76 4.62
CA CYS A 106 13.06 12.91 5.48
C CYS A 106 13.37 14.17 4.64
N GLY A 107 14.21 14.03 3.62
CA GLY A 107 14.53 15.13 2.71
C GLY A 107 13.33 15.64 1.91
N LEU A 108 12.41 14.75 1.51
CA LEU A 108 11.18 15.15 0.80
C LEU A 108 10.23 15.92 1.69
N THR A 109 10.07 15.49 2.96
CA THR A 109 9.04 16.01 3.88
C THR A 109 9.52 17.12 4.80
N THR A 110 10.83 17.40 4.84
CA THR A 110 11.41 18.49 5.64
C THR A 110 10.88 19.85 5.19
N GLY A 111 10.64 20.75 6.15
CA GLY A 111 10.16 22.12 5.93
C GLY A 111 8.64 22.23 5.93
N SER A 112 8.12 23.21 5.19
CA SER A 112 6.68 23.46 5.06
C SER A 112 6.01 22.53 4.04
N ASP A 113 4.66 22.54 4.01
CA ASP A 113 3.90 21.87 2.97
C ASP A 113 4.22 22.45 1.58
N ALA A 114 4.44 23.77 1.48
CA ALA A 114 4.84 24.41 0.24
C ALA A 114 6.21 23.91 -0.26
N ASP A 115 7.17 23.66 0.65
CA ASP A 115 8.47 23.06 0.28
C ASP A 115 8.29 21.65 -0.26
N MET A 116 7.46 20.83 0.39
CA MET A 116 7.17 19.48 -0.06
C MET A 116 6.51 19.50 -1.45
N LEU A 117 5.53 20.37 -1.67
CA LEU A 117 4.86 20.52 -2.97
C LEU A 117 5.80 21.02 -4.07
N ALA A 118 6.73 21.94 -3.75
CA ALA A 118 7.76 22.37 -4.69
C ALA A 118 8.62 21.19 -5.15
N ARG A 119 9.00 20.29 -4.21
CA ARG A 119 9.73 19.05 -4.52
C ARG A 119 8.90 18.08 -5.36
N TYR A 120 7.61 17.91 -5.06
CA TYR A 120 6.70 17.12 -5.91
C TYR A 120 6.64 17.66 -7.33
N ARG A 121 6.59 19.00 -7.52
CA ARG A 121 6.63 19.62 -8.86
C ARG A 121 7.97 19.41 -9.57
N LEU A 122 9.10 19.33 -8.85
CA LEU A 122 10.39 18.95 -9.44
C LEU A 122 10.36 17.48 -9.89
N LEU A 123 9.92 16.57 -9.02
CA LEU A 123 9.84 15.14 -9.31
C LEU A 123 8.87 14.84 -10.46
N SER A 124 7.76 15.57 -10.55
CA SER A 124 6.77 15.40 -11.63
C SER A 124 7.35 15.56 -13.04
N ARG A 125 8.42 16.35 -13.19
CA ARG A 125 9.09 16.57 -14.48
C ARG A 125 9.91 15.37 -14.96
N ARG A 126 10.13 14.38 -14.09
CA ARG A 126 10.97 13.21 -14.35
C ARG A 126 10.20 11.95 -14.70
N VAL A 127 8.89 11.99 -14.64
CA VAL A 127 8.00 10.85 -14.87
C VAL A 127 6.81 11.25 -15.73
N GLU A 128 6.27 10.31 -16.48
CA GLU A 128 5.06 10.52 -17.27
C GLU A 128 3.83 10.70 -16.38
N SER A 129 3.69 9.85 -15.37
CA SER A 129 2.64 9.92 -14.36
C SER A 129 3.11 9.31 -13.04
N PHE A 130 2.46 9.69 -11.94
CA PHE A 130 2.77 9.17 -10.61
C PHE A 130 1.60 9.28 -9.65
N ILE A 131 1.70 8.53 -8.57
CA ILE A 131 0.79 8.62 -7.40
C ILE A 131 1.55 9.34 -6.27
N GLY A 132 0.94 10.40 -5.71
CA GLY A 132 1.42 11.03 -4.49
C GLY A 132 1.18 10.12 -3.27
N PHE A 133 1.83 10.43 -2.14
CA PHE A 133 1.63 9.63 -0.94
C PHE A 133 1.65 10.48 0.35
N GLU A 134 0.52 10.52 1.03
CA GLU A 134 0.38 11.01 2.40
C GLU A 134 0.47 9.80 3.34
N LEU A 135 1.48 9.77 4.19
CA LEU A 135 1.74 8.68 5.13
C LEU A 135 1.90 9.25 6.54
N SER A 136 1.16 8.71 7.50
CA SER A 136 1.28 9.11 8.90
C SER A 136 2.64 8.73 9.50
N THR A 137 3.12 9.53 10.44
CA THR A 137 4.30 9.23 11.26
C THR A 137 4.13 7.99 12.13
N GLU A 138 2.92 7.46 12.27
CA GLU A 138 2.67 6.16 12.92
C GLU A 138 3.28 4.97 12.14
N PHE A 139 3.52 5.13 10.83
CA PHE A 139 4.16 4.12 9.98
C PHE A 139 5.67 4.30 9.89
N VAL A 140 6.09 5.53 9.56
CA VAL A 140 7.52 5.87 9.38
C VAL A 140 7.79 7.29 9.90
N PRO A 141 8.98 7.56 10.46
CA PRO A 141 9.31 8.88 11.00
C PRO A 141 9.27 10.02 9.95
N SER A 142 9.55 9.71 8.69
CA SER A 142 9.49 10.64 7.55
C SER A 142 8.07 10.88 7.02
N GLY A 143 7.07 10.27 7.63
CA GLY A 143 5.67 10.43 7.20
C GLY A 143 5.18 11.87 7.32
N ARG A 144 4.29 12.27 6.39
CA ARG A 144 3.61 13.56 6.42
C ARG A 144 2.21 13.46 5.81
N VAL A 145 1.25 14.08 6.48
CA VAL A 145 -0.11 14.31 5.97
C VAL A 145 -0.25 15.81 5.76
N LEU A 146 -0.54 16.22 4.52
CA LEU A 146 -0.63 17.62 4.14
C LEU A 146 -1.84 18.32 4.78
N ALA A 147 -1.73 19.63 5.01
CA ALA A 147 -2.91 20.46 5.22
C ALA A 147 -3.81 20.43 3.97
N LEU A 148 -5.11 20.67 4.16
CA LEU A 148 -6.08 20.48 3.07
C LEU A 148 -5.87 21.45 1.90
N ASP A 149 -5.43 22.67 2.15
CA ASP A 149 -5.06 23.67 1.14
C ASP A 149 -3.82 23.24 0.33
N ALA A 150 -2.81 22.69 1.00
CA ALA A 150 -1.65 22.12 0.33
C ALA A 150 -2.01 20.87 -0.49
N TYR A 151 -2.93 20.04 0.00
CA TYR A 151 -3.46 18.92 -0.79
C TYR A 151 -4.19 19.41 -2.05
N ALA A 152 -4.93 20.54 -1.96
CA ALA A 152 -5.54 21.16 -3.14
C ALA A 152 -4.51 21.55 -4.22
N GLU A 153 -3.32 22.01 -3.80
CA GLU A 153 -2.23 22.29 -4.73
C GLU A 153 -1.61 21.02 -5.34
N MET A 154 -1.57 19.90 -4.61
CA MET A 154 -1.15 18.62 -5.17
C MET A 154 -2.07 18.18 -6.31
N LEU A 155 -3.39 18.39 -6.19
CA LEU A 155 -4.34 18.10 -7.25
C LEU A 155 -4.09 18.91 -8.54
N GLN A 156 -3.37 20.03 -8.46
CA GLN A 156 -3.03 20.86 -9.63
C GLN A 156 -1.78 20.38 -10.39
N ILE A 157 -1.07 19.36 -9.89
CA ILE A 157 0.06 18.77 -10.62
C ILE A 157 -0.49 17.86 -11.72
N PRO A 158 -0.33 18.20 -13.02
CA PRO A 158 -1.10 17.58 -14.09
C PRO A 158 -0.93 16.06 -14.20
N ASN A 159 0.29 15.57 -14.01
CA ASN A 159 0.64 14.15 -14.12
C ASN A 159 0.66 13.41 -12.76
N CYS A 160 0.24 14.05 -11.67
CA CYS A 160 -0.15 13.37 -10.45
C CYS A 160 -1.57 12.84 -10.65
N ILE A 161 -1.71 11.55 -10.90
CA ILE A 161 -3.02 10.94 -11.23
C ILE A 161 -3.87 10.63 -9.99
N GLY A 162 -3.26 10.64 -8.82
CA GLY A 162 -3.92 10.35 -7.55
C GLY A 162 -2.97 10.45 -6.38
N ALA A 163 -3.47 10.29 -5.18
CA ALA A 163 -2.66 10.20 -3.98
C ALA A 163 -3.14 9.07 -3.06
N LYS A 164 -2.20 8.27 -2.58
CA LYS A 164 -2.46 7.34 -1.49
C LYS A 164 -2.56 8.12 -0.18
N HIS A 165 -3.61 7.86 0.60
CA HIS A 165 -3.88 8.53 1.86
C HIS A 165 -3.87 7.52 3.02
N SER A 166 -2.77 7.49 3.78
CA SER A 166 -2.56 6.59 4.93
C SER A 166 -2.41 7.40 6.23
N SER A 167 -3.45 8.18 6.56
CA SER A 167 -3.48 9.00 7.78
C SER A 167 -4.01 8.26 8.99
N LEU A 168 -4.63 7.08 8.82
CA LEU A 168 -5.43 6.36 9.82
C LEU A 168 -6.64 7.17 10.33
N SER A 169 -7.09 8.17 9.55
CA SER A 169 -8.21 9.05 9.90
C SER A 169 -9.24 9.13 8.78
N ARG A 170 -10.41 8.55 9.01
CA ARG A 170 -11.58 8.63 8.12
C ARG A 170 -11.97 10.09 7.81
N ARG A 171 -11.93 10.96 8.82
CA ARG A 171 -12.30 12.38 8.66
C ARG A 171 -11.39 13.09 7.65
N LEU A 172 -10.08 12.90 7.77
CA LEU A 172 -9.13 13.51 6.84
C LEU A 172 -9.31 13.00 5.42
N GLU A 173 -9.63 11.72 5.25
CA GLU A 173 -9.89 11.16 3.92
C GLU A 173 -11.18 11.73 3.30
N TRP A 174 -12.25 11.89 4.09
CA TRP A 174 -13.47 12.57 3.61
C TRP A 174 -13.20 14.00 3.14
N GLU A 175 -12.36 14.73 3.84
CA GLU A 175 -11.96 16.08 3.42
C GLU A 175 -11.26 16.05 2.04
N ARG A 176 -10.41 15.03 1.77
CA ARG A 176 -9.77 14.83 0.47
C ARG A 176 -10.78 14.48 -0.63
N LEU A 177 -11.71 13.59 -0.34
CA LEU A 177 -12.77 13.24 -1.30
C LEU A 177 -13.66 14.44 -1.63
N ALA A 178 -14.10 15.19 -0.62
CA ALA A 178 -14.91 16.39 -0.84
C ALA A 178 -14.16 17.45 -1.67
N LEU A 179 -12.87 17.63 -1.40
CA LEU A 179 -12.02 18.53 -2.16
C LEU A 179 -11.83 18.04 -3.61
N ARG A 180 -11.46 16.77 -3.80
CA ARG A 180 -11.28 16.12 -5.09
C ARG A 180 -12.52 16.29 -5.97
N ASN A 181 -13.70 15.98 -5.44
CA ASN A 181 -14.97 16.07 -6.18
C ASN A 181 -15.26 17.49 -6.70
N ARG A 182 -14.76 18.51 -5.99
CA ARG A 182 -14.96 19.92 -6.34
C ARG A 182 -13.88 20.46 -7.29
N VAL A 183 -12.63 20.01 -7.15
CA VAL A 183 -11.45 20.62 -7.79
C VAL A 183 -10.97 19.81 -8.98
N ARG A 184 -10.89 18.48 -8.85
CA ARG A 184 -10.40 17.56 -9.87
C ARG A 184 -11.05 16.18 -9.74
N PRO A 185 -12.28 16.01 -10.28
CA PRO A 185 -13.06 14.78 -10.11
C PRO A 185 -12.41 13.49 -10.64
N ASP A 186 -11.50 13.61 -11.61
CA ASP A 186 -10.73 12.51 -12.19
C ASP A 186 -9.49 12.10 -11.36
N PHE A 187 -9.18 12.84 -10.30
CA PHE A 187 -8.05 12.50 -9.42
C PHE A 187 -8.42 11.35 -8.48
N HIS A 188 -7.56 10.34 -8.40
CA HIS A 188 -7.80 9.19 -7.53
C HIS A 188 -7.39 9.47 -6.08
N VAL A 189 -8.30 9.26 -5.14
CA VAL A 189 -7.98 9.19 -3.72
C VAL A 189 -7.89 7.71 -3.34
N PHE A 190 -6.68 7.18 -3.26
CA PHE A 190 -6.47 5.79 -2.87
C PHE A 190 -6.47 5.69 -1.34
N THR A 191 -7.53 5.11 -0.75
CA THR A 191 -7.47 4.81 0.67
C THR A 191 -6.28 3.89 0.97
N GLY A 192 -5.46 4.30 1.90
CA GLY A 192 -4.44 3.50 2.57
C GLY A 192 -4.73 3.44 4.06
N ASN A 193 -5.96 3.78 4.45
CA ASN A 193 -6.47 3.69 5.81
C ASN A 193 -7.05 2.30 6.06
N ASP A 194 -6.19 1.38 6.43
CA ASP A 194 -6.58 0.00 6.74
C ASP A 194 -7.53 -0.12 7.95
N LEU A 195 -7.78 1.00 8.67
CA LEU A 195 -8.81 1.13 9.71
C LEU A 195 -10.14 1.72 9.19
N ALA A 196 -10.27 1.92 7.88
CA ALA A 196 -11.46 2.48 7.24
C ALA A 196 -11.57 2.01 5.78
N ILE A 197 -11.57 0.71 5.55
CA ILE A 197 -11.59 0.12 4.19
C ILE A 197 -12.91 0.40 3.46
N ASP A 198 -13.98 0.70 4.20
CA ASP A 198 -15.30 1.06 3.68
C ASP A 198 -15.34 2.45 3.01
N MET A 199 -14.25 3.20 3.01
CA MET A 199 -14.17 4.50 2.32
C MET A 199 -14.43 4.39 0.80
N VAL A 200 -14.35 3.19 0.24
CA VAL A 200 -14.80 2.90 -1.14
C VAL A 200 -16.26 3.27 -1.39
N ARG A 201 -17.13 3.16 -0.37
CA ARG A 201 -18.54 3.57 -0.43
C ARG A 201 -18.73 5.07 -0.69
N TYR A 202 -17.71 5.86 -0.37
CA TYR A 202 -17.71 7.32 -0.48
C TYR A 202 -16.89 7.82 -1.66
N GLY A 203 -16.40 6.89 -2.50
CA GLY A 203 -15.69 7.18 -3.75
C GLY A 203 -14.16 7.19 -3.64
N SER A 204 -13.59 6.61 -2.60
CA SER A 204 -12.17 6.26 -2.60
C SER A 204 -11.92 5.06 -3.50
N ASP A 205 -10.84 5.11 -4.26
CA ASP A 205 -10.14 3.90 -4.69
C ASP A 205 -9.35 3.34 -3.49
N TRP A 206 -8.59 2.25 -3.66
CA TRP A 206 -7.77 1.75 -2.58
C TRP A 206 -6.39 1.25 -3.01
N LEU A 207 -5.41 1.45 -2.12
CA LEU A 207 -4.08 0.87 -2.13
C LEU A 207 -3.73 0.47 -0.69
N LEU A 208 -4.20 -0.69 -0.27
CA LEU A 208 -4.17 -1.13 1.13
C LEU A 208 -3.03 -2.10 1.41
N GLY A 209 -2.47 -2.03 2.62
CA GLY A 209 -1.56 -3.04 3.16
C GLY A 209 -2.31 -4.30 3.60
N LEU A 210 -3.51 -4.14 4.12
CA LEU A 210 -4.39 -5.21 4.60
C LEU A 210 -4.75 -6.22 3.50
N SER A 211 -4.98 -5.72 2.27
CA SER A 211 -5.42 -6.54 1.14
C SER A 211 -4.42 -7.63 0.74
N THR A 212 -3.17 -7.52 1.15
CA THR A 212 -2.13 -8.54 0.95
C THR A 212 -2.53 -9.90 1.52
N ALA A 213 -3.28 -9.92 2.64
CA ALA A 213 -3.70 -11.17 3.28
C ALA A 213 -4.83 -11.90 2.55
N ALA A 214 -5.70 -11.17 1.83
CA ALA A 214 -6.92 -11.74 1.24
C ALA A 214 -7.32 -11.03 -0.07
N PRO A 215 -6.46 -10.97 -1.11
CA PRO A 215 -6.76 -10.20 -2.32
C PRO A 215 -8.04 -10.65 -3.03
N ALA A 216 -8.34 -11.94 -3.05
CA ALA A 216 -9.57 -12.46 -3.66
C ALA A 216 -10.83 -11.99 -2.93
N ALA A 217 -10.80 -11.93 -1.60
CA ALA A 217 -11.94 -11.43 -0.80
C ALA A 217 -12.18 -9.93 -1.05
N PHE A 218 -11.11 -9.12 -1.19
CA PHE A 218 -11.23 -7.72 -1.59
C PHE A 218 -11.83 -7.57 -3.00
N ALA A 219 -11.43 -8.40 -3.96
CA ALA A 219 -12.00 -8.40 -5.30
C ALA A 219 -13.50 -8.77 -5.28
N THR A 220 -13.89 -9.79 -4.52
CA THR A 220 -15.29 -10.19 -4.33
C THR A 220 -16.10 -9.07 -3.69
N ARG A 221 -15.57 -8.43 -2.65
CA ARG A 221 -16.20 -7.28 -1.99
C ARG A 221 -16.46 -6.15 -2.98
N ASP A 222 -15.47 -5.79 -3.79
CA ASP A 222 -15.59 -4.70 -4.76
C ASP A 222 -16.60 -5.03 -5.87
N GLN A 223 -16.65 -6.28 -6.32
CA GLN A 223 -17.66 -6.74 -7.27
C GLN A 223 -19.08 -6.63 -6.67
N TRP A 224 -19.27 -7.08 -5.44
CA TRP A 224 -20.57 -6.96 -4.76
C TRP A 224 -20.98 -5.50 -4.55
N TRP A 225 -20.03 -4.62 -4.24
CA TRP A 225 -20.31 -3.18 -4.18
C TRP A 225 -20.80 -2.64 -5.54
N ALA A 226 -20.10 -2.98 -6.62
CA ALA A 226 -20.46 -2.54 -7.97
C ALA A 226 -21.83 -3.07 -8.42
N ASP A 227 -22.20 -4.27 -7.99
CA ASP A 227 -23.47 -4.92 -8.32
C ASP A 227 -24.63 -4.48 -7.39
N GLY A 228 -24.35 -3.71 -6.34
CA GLY A 228 -25.33 -3.35 -5.31
C GLY A 228 -25.78 -4.53 -4.45
N ASP A 229 -24.95 -5.56 -4.32
CA ASP A 229 -25.21 -6.77 -3.56
C ASP A 229 -25.02 -6.53 -2.05
N SER A 230 -26.06 -6.82 -1.25
CA SER A 230 -26.03 -6.60 0.20
C SER A 230 -24.99 -7.43 0.96
N ARG A 231 -24.49 -8.51 0.37
CA ARG A 231 -23.39 -9.31 0.93
C ARG A 231 -22.08 -8.53 1.11
N PHE A 232 -21.97 -7.41 0.40
CA PHE A 232 -20.85 -6.47 0.59
C PHE A 232 -20.64 -6.13 2.07
N ASP A 233 -21.71 -5.84 2.82
CA ASP A 233 -21.62 -5.36 4.20
C ASP A 233 -20.96 -6.38 5.12
N GLU A 234 -21.37 -7.66 5.03
CA GLU A 234 -20.82 -8.73 5.86
C GLU A 234 -19.34 -9.00 5.54
N LEU A 235 -18.98 -9.00 4.26
CA LEU A 235 -17.60 -9.23 3.85
C LEU A 235 -16.71 -8.05 4.21
N ASP A 236 -17.18 -6.82 4.01
CA ASP A 236 -16.45 -5.60 4.38
C ASP A 236 -16.17 -5.56 5.88
N ASP A 237 -17.17 -5.88 6.72
CA ASP A 237 -17.03 -6.00 8.18
C ASP A 237 -16.04 -7.10 8.60
N ALA A 238 -16.04 -8.23 7.90
CA ALA A 238 -15.09 -9.30 8.17
C ALA A 238 -13.66 -8.90 7.83
N LEU A 239 -13.46 -8.22 6.70
CA LEU A 239 -12.16 -7.68 6.28
C LEU A 239 -11.71 -6.54 7.21
N GLN A 240 -12.62 -5.66 7.63
CA GLN A 240 -12.30 -4.59 8.58
C GLN A 240 -11.85 -5.15 9.93
N ALA A 241 -12.43 -6.25 10.40
CA ALA A 241 -11.99 -6.90 11.65
C ALA A 241 -10.50 -7.33 11.59
N LEU A 242 -10.00 -7.76 10.42
CA LEU A 242 -8.58 -8.02 10.22
C LEU A 242 -7.76 -6.72 10.28
N GLY A 243 -8.26 -5.63 9.70
CA GLY A 243 -7.64 -4.32 9.76
C GLY A 243 -7.51 -3.81 11.20
N ASP A 244 -8.59 -3.82 11.95
CA ASP A 244 -8.63 -3.38 13.35
C ASP A 244 -7.66 -4.18 14.23
N PHE A 245 -7.56 -5.47 13.98
CA PHE A 245 -6.61 -6.33 14.70
C PHE A 245 -5.16 -6.07 14.28
N ALA A 246 -4.88 -5.95 12.98
CA ALA A 246 -3.53 -5.83 12.46
C ALA A 246 -2.88 -4.48 12.77
N PHE A 247 -3.65 -3.38 12.64
CA PHE A 247 -3.12 -2.02 12.75
C PHE A 247 -3.15 -1.44 14.17
N ARG A 248 -3.38 -2.27 15.20
CA ARG A 248 -3.16 -1.86 16.59
C ARG A 248 -1.67 -1.52 16.83
N ARG A 249 -1.41 -0.65 17.79
CA ARG A 249 -0.04 -0.22 18.11
C ARG A 249 0.87 -1.37 18.56
N PRO A 250 2.16 -1.39 18.19
CA PRO A 250 2.78 -0.47 17.24
C PRO A 250 2.32 -0.76 15.80
N VAL A 251 1.91 0.29 15.07
CA VAL A 251 1.33 0.16 13.73
C VAL A 251 2.23 -0.62 12.76
N PRO A 252 3.56 -0.38 12.67
CA PRO A 252 4.41 -1.11 11.72
C PRO A 252 4.43 -2.63 11.90
N ALA A 253 3.97 -3.16 13.05
CA ALA A 253 3.86 -4.60 13.29
C ALA A 253 2.71 -5.27 12.49
N TYR A 254 1.85 -4.50 11.80
CA TYR A 254 0.83 -5.06 10.93
C TYR A 254 1.43 -5.99 9.86
N LYS A 255 2.65 -5.69 9.40
CA LYS A 255 3.37 -6.52 8.42
C LYS A 255 3.59 -7.95 8.92
N HIS A 256 3.92 -8.10 10.21
CA HIS A 256 4.01 -9.43 10.81
C HIS A 256 2.62 -10.09 10.95
N THR A 257 1.56 -9.33 11.26
CA THR A 257 0.18 -9.87 11.23
C THR A 257 -0.17 -10.38 9.83
N MET A 258 0.20 -9.66 8.77
CA MET A 258 -0.02 -10.11 7.39
C MET A 258 0.79 -11.37 7.05
N ALA A 259 2.05 -11.45 7.51
CA ALA A 259 2.86 -12.66 7.36
C ALA A 259 2.23 -13.85 8.09
N GLN A 260 1.76 -13.67 9.35
CA GLN A 260 1.03 -14.70 10.09
C GLN A 260 -0.24 -15.15 9.34
N ALA A 261 -1.01 -14.20 8.80
CA ALA A 261 -2.22 -14.50 8.03
C ALA A 261 -1.92 -15.32 6.76
N LEU A 262 -0.90 -14.94 5.99
CA LEU A 262 -0.48 -15.68 4.79
C LEU A 262 0.06 -17.06 5.13
N HIS A 263 0.85 -17.19 6.20
CA HIS A 263 1.38 -18.48 6.65
C HIS A 263 0.27 -19.42 7.14
N LEU A 264 -0.72 -18.92 7.89
CA LEU A 264 -1.87 -19.70 8.33
C LEU A 264 -2.72 -20.23 7.17
N GLN A 265 -2.73 -19.53 6.05
CA GLN A 265 -3.38 -19.95 4.80
C GLN A 265 -2.51 -20.90 3.96
N GLY A 266 -1.29 -21.22 4.38
CA GLY A 266 -0.34 -22.05 3.63
C GLY A 266 0.22 -21.36 2.37
N LEU A 267 0.18 -20.04 2.30
CA LEU A 267 0.54 -19.25 1.11
C LEU A 267 2.01 -18.80 1.09
N ILE A 268 2.66 -18.80 2.26
CA ILE A 268 4.10 -18.60 2.44
C ILE A 268 4.64 -19.63 3.44
N ALA A 269 5.91 -19.97 3.31
CA ALA A 269 6.53 -21.02 4.10
C ALA A 269 6.74 -20.65 5.57
N SER A 270 6.90 -19.36 5.87
CA SER A 270 7.18 -18.85 7.23
C SER A 270 6.53 -17.50 7.43
N ASP A 271 6.19 -17.17 8.67
CA ASP A 271 5.70 -15.85 9.07
C ASP A 271 6.80 -14.94 9.63
N GLU A 272 8.07 -15.27 9.44
CA GLU A 272 9.17 -14.39 9.85
C GLU A 272 9.05 -13.02 9.16
N PRO A 273 9.05 -11.91 9.92
CA PRO A 273 9.13 -10.57 9.36
C PRO A 273 10.59 -10.18 9.09
N HIS A 274 10.80 -9.05 8.42
CA HIS A 274 12.13 -8.42 8.35
C HIS A 274 12.71 -8.23 9.76
N SER A 275 14.03 -8.43 9.94
CA SER A 275 14.72 -8.40 11.25
C SER A 275 14.48 -7.10 12.03
N ASP A 276 14.42 -5.97 11.34
CA ASP A 276 14.24 -4.65 11.92
C ASP A 276 12.76 -4.21 12.03
N SER A 277 11.83 -5.11 11.69
CA SER A 277 10.39 -4.85 11.81
C SER A 277 9.88 -5.34 13.18
N PRO A 278 8.96 -4.60 13.83
CA PRO A 278 8.35 -5.05 15.07
C PRO A 278 7.54 -6.33 14.86
N ARG A 279 7.55 -7.18 15.88
CA ARG A 279 6.90 -8.50 15.87
C ARG A 279 5.60 -8.49 16.67
N ARG A 280 4.68 -9.38 16.30
CA ARG A 280 3.47 -9.72 17.05
C ARG A 280 3.67 -11.01 17.86
N PRO A 281 2.93 -11.18 18.97
CA PRO A 281 2.94 -12.42 19.73
C PRO A 281 2.47 -13.63 18.90
N ALA A 282 3.01 -14.80 19.16
CA ALA A 282 2.55 -16.04 18.51
C ALA A 282 1.07 -16.38 18.83
N THR A 283 0.58 -15.92 19.98
CA THR A 283 -0.83 -16.06 20.37
C THR A 283 -1.82 -15.34 19.44
N ASP A 284 -1.37 -14.34 18.69
CA ASP A 284 -2.18 -13.64 17.70
C ASP A 284 -2.67 -14.56 16.59
N ARG A 285 -1.96 -15.65 16.28
CA ARG A 285 -2.31 -16.60 15.23
C ARG A 285 -3.69 -17.22 15.41
N GLU A 286 -4.14 -17.45 16.67
CA GLU A 286 -5.45 -18.00 16.95
C GLU A 286 -6.56 -17.01 16.59
N ILE A 287 -6.35 -15.73 16.96
CA ILE A 287 -7.30 -14.66 16.62
C ILE A 287 -7.35 -14.45 15.10
N ILE A 288 -6.18 -14.42 14.45
CA ILE A 288 -6.09 -14.27 12.99
C ILE A 288 -6.82 -15.42 12.30
N ARG A 289 -6.66 -16.66 12.75
CA ARG A 289 -7.37 -17.82 12.19
C ARG A 289 -8.88 -17.63 12.25
N THR A 290 -9.40 -17.22 13.41
CA THR A 290 -10.85 -16.95 13.58
C THR A 290 -11.35 -15.87 12.62
N ILE A 291 -10.55 -14.80 12.42
CA ILE A 291 -10.90 -13.74 11.49
C ILE A 291 -10.86 -14.24 10.03
N LEU A 292 -9.85 -15.00 9.64
CA LEU A 292 -9.74 -15.58 8.30
C LEU A 292 -10.91 -16.52 7.99
N GLU A 293 -11.31 -17.37 8.94
CA GLU A 293 -12.50 -18.22 8.82
C GLU A 293 -13.79 -17.40 8.65
N ARG A 294 -13.89 -16.25 9.32
CA ARG A 294 -15.03 -15.34 9.12
C ARG A 294 -15.01 -14.73 7.71
N ILE A 295 -13.85 -14.29 7.22
CA ILE A 295 -13.68 -13.76 5.85
C ILE A 295 -14.05 -14.83 4.83
N GLU A 296 -13.59 -16.07 5.01
CA GLU A 296 -13.90 -17.17 4.11
C GLU A 296 -15.40 -17.44 4.04
N ARG A 297 -16.07 -17.57 5.19
CA ARG A 297 -17.53 -17.75 5.24
C ARG A 297 -18.30 -16.62 4.58
N ALA A 298 -17.92 -15.36 4.87
CA ALA A 298 -18.56 -14.19 4.26
C ALA A 298 -18.35 -14.14 2.74
N SER A 299 -17.18 -14.57 2.24
CA SER A 299 -16.87 -14.61 0.80
C SER A 299 -17.65 -15.70 0.05
N GLN A 300 -18.11 -16.76 0.75
CA GLN A 300 -18.81 -17.90 0.17
C GLN A 300 -20.33 -17.86 0.37
N ALA A 301 -20.85 -16.85 1.09
CA ALA A 301 -22.27 -16.74 1.39
C ALA A 301 -23.09 -16.78 0.09
N VAL A 302 -23.86 -17.85 -0.07
CA VAL A 302 -24.78 -18.05 -1.20
C VAL A 302 -25.99 -17.15 -0.98
N SER A 303 -26.43 -16.46 -2.01
CA SER A 303 -27.65 -15.62 -2.02
C SER A 303 -28.90 -16.43 -1.76
#